data_7d8770a0fd6e8c9b9afe5ca82213ffc5
#
_entry.id   7d8770a0fd6e8c9b9afe5ca82213ffc5
#
_cell.length_a   1.000
_cell.length_b   1.000
_cell.length_c   1.000
_cell.angle_alpha   90.00
_cell.angle_beta   90.00
_cell.angle_gamma   90.00
#
_symmetry.space_group_name_H-M   'P 1'
#
loop_
_entity.id
_entity.type
_entity.pdbx_description
1 polymer ?
#
loop_
_entity_poly.entity_id
_entity_poly.type
_entity_poly.pdbx_seq_one_letter_code
_entity_poly.pdbx_strand_id
1 'polypeptide(L)'
;MLQAVLGARDLIGTFEKPRYIAFDATLCAHSRSQVVGCTRCLGLCPTNAITPAGDHVTIDANICAGCGQCASACPTGAASYALPPEDALMRRLRAMLIAYREAGGEQAIVLVHDVSHGAPLIDALARFGDGCQHVCCRLRSMR
;
A
#
# COMPACT_ATOMS: atom_id res chain seq x y z
N MET A 1 -22.61 -29.55 -7.22
CA MET A 1 -21.50 -30.15 -7.97
C MET A 1 -21.14 -29.39 -9.24
N LEU A 2 -22.07 -29.09 -10.16
CA LEU A 2 -21.77 -28.41 -11.42
C LEU A 2 -21.09 -27.02 -11.23
N GLN A 3 -21.55 -26.22 -10.28
CA GLN A 3 -20.94 -24.91 -9.96
C GLN A 3 -19.49 -25.02 -9.46
N ALA A 4 -19.15 -26.06 -8.70
CA ALA A 4 -17.78 -26.29 -8.23
C ALA A 4 -16.84 -26.68 -9.38
N VAL A 5 -17.34 -27.46 -10.34
CA VAL A 5 -16.58 -27.85 -11.54
C VAL A 5 -16.37 -26.65 -12.48
N LEU A 6 -17.40 -25.81 -12.66
CA LEU A 6 -17.28 -24.58 -13.46
C LEU A 6 -16.33 -23.58 -12.80
N GLY A 7 -16.41 -23.40 -11.48
CA GLY A 7 -15.48 -22.55 -10.73
C GLY A 7 -14.03 -23.06 -10.78
N ALA A 8 -13.82 -24.38 -10.81
CA ALA A 8 -12.48 -24.94 -10.98
C ALA A 8 -11.92 -24.71 -12.39
N ARG A 9 -12.76 -24.64 -13.41
CA ARG A 9 -12.35 -24.33 -14.78
C ARG A 9 -11.82 -22.90 -14.91
N ASP A 10 -12.41 -21.94 -14.17
CA ASP A 10 -11.99 -20.54 -14.16
C ASP A 10 -10.62 -20.33 -13.46
N LEU A 11 -10.14 -21.34 -12.73
CA LEU A 11 -8.81 -21.34 -12.11
C LEU A 11 -7.70 -21.83 -13.05
N ILE A 12 -8.04 -22.31 -14.25
CA ILE A 12 -7.07 -22.74 -15.25
C ILE A 12 -6.72 -21.55 -16.14
N GLY A 13 -5.46 -21.09 -16.03
CA GLY A 13 -5.00 -19.96 -16.84
C GLY A 13 -3.63 -19.45 -16.38
N THR A 14 -3.12 -18.47 -17.10
CA THR A 14 -1.92 -17.74 -16.70
C THR A 14 -2.35 -16.53 -15.89
N PHE A 15 -1.94 -16.50 -14.62
CA PHE A 15 -2.25 -15.38 -13.74
C PHE A 15 -1.02 -14.50 -13.59
N GLU A 16 -1.15 -13.24 -13.99
CA GLU A 16 -0.11 -12.25 -13.74
C GLU A 16 -0.30 -11.64 -12.36
N LYS A 17 0.71 -11.77 -11.52
CA LYS A 17 0.73 -11.12 -10.22
C LYS A 17 1.19 -9.68 -10.38
N PRO A 18 0.44 -8.68 -9.91
CA PRO A 18 0.85 -7.28 -10.02
C PRO A 18 2.10 -7.01 -9.19
N ARG A 19 2.95 -6.12 -9.70
CA ARG A 19 4.09 -5.61 -8.93
C ARG A 19 3.58 -4.58 -7.93
N TYR A 20 3.64 -4.91 -6.65
CA TYR A 20 3.24 -4.00 -5.56
C TYR A 20 4.32 -3.00 -5.20
N ILE A 21 5.59 -3.37 -5.38
CA ILE A 21 6.75 -2.56 -5.02
C ILE A 21 7.56 -2.26 -6.28
N ALA A 22 7.82 -0.97 -6.52
CA ALA A 22 8.82 -0.50 -7.46
C ALA A 22 10.16 -0.35 -6.72
N PHE A 23 11.26 -0.71 -7.37
CA PHE A 23 12.60 -0.61 -6.81
C PHE A 23 13.53 0.08 -7.80
N ASP A 24 14.20 1.13 -7.32
CA ASP A 24 15.23 1.85 -8.05
C ASP A 24 16.59 1.61 -7.36
N ALA A 25 17.42 0.81 -8.02
CA ALA A 25 18.74 0.48 -7.52
C ALA A 25 19.67 1.71 -7.40
N THR A 26 19.48 2.74 -8.22
CA THR A 26 20.30 3.94 -8.18
C THR A 26 20.15 4.76 -6.91
N LEU A 27 18.99 4.66 -6.27
CA LEU A 27 18.68 5.32 -5.00
C LEU A 27 19.02 4.45 -3.80
N CYS A 28 19.26 3.15 -3.99
CA CYS A 28 19.50 2.24 -2.89
C CYS A 28 20.85 2.49 -2.23
N ALA A 29 20.84 2.71 -0.91
CA ALA A 29 22.06 2.91 -0.13
C ALA A 29 22.97 1.66 -0.14
N HIS A 30 22.41 0.46 -0.29
CA HIS A 30 23.15 -0.78 -0.46
C HIS A 30 23.93 -0.78 -1.79
N SER A 31 23.29 -0.36 -2.88
CA SER A 31 23.90 -0.27 -4.22
C SER A 31 24.93 0.85 -4.31
N ARG A 32 24.66 2.00 -3.73
CA ARG A 32 25.53 3.17 -3.79
C ARG A 32 26.85 3.00 -3.04
N SER A 33 26.85 2.26 -1.95
CA SER A 33 28.03 2.04 -1.12
C SER A 33 28.93 0.91 -1.64
N GLN A 34 28.45 0.08 -2.58
CA GLN A 34 29.08 -1.16 -3.06
C GLN A 34 29.49 -2.13 -1.92
N VAL A 35 28.93 -1.91 -0.76
CA VAL A 35 29.13 -2.70 0.47
C VAL A 35 27.76 -2.93 1.08
N VAL A 36 27.60 -3.97 1.89
CA VAL A 36 26.37 -4.22 2.65
C VAL A 36 26.16 -3.07 3.68
N GLY A 37 25.67 -1.93 3.19
CA GLY A 37 25.51 -0.73 4.03
C GLY A 37 24.12 -0.59 4.66
N CYS A 38 23.06 -1.02 3.97
CA CYS A 38 21.69 -0.92 4.45
C CYS A 38 20.98 -2.26 4.33
N THR A 39 20.49 -2.80 5.44
CA THR A 39 19.79 -4.10 5.52
C THR A 39 18.33 -3.98 5.96
N ARG A 40 17.79 -2.76 6.08
CA ARG A 40 16.45 -2.51 6.66
C ARG A 40 15.34 -3.32 5.98
N CYS A 41 15.25 -3.27 4.65
CA CYS A 41 14.22 -3.96 3.91
C CYS A 41 14.37 -5.50 3.96
N LEU A 42 15.59 -6.01 4.07
CA LEU A 42 15.86 -7.45 4.16
C LEU A 42 15.25 -8.06 5.43
N GLY A 43 15.47 -7.43 6.59
CA GLY A 43 14.99 -7.91 7.88
C GLY A 43 13.49 -7.71 8.11
N LEU A 44 12.85 -6.83 7.33
CA LEU A 44 11.42 -6.48 7.50
C LEU A 44 10.49 -7.29 6.58
N CYS A 45 11.01 -7.98 5.57
CA CYS A 45 10.18 -8.69 4.62
C CYS A 45 9.64 -10.01 5.22
N PRO A 46 8.33 -10.13 5.50
CA PRO A 46 7.79 -11.33 6.17
C PRO A 46 7.78 -12.55 5.26
N THR A 47 7.86 -12.35 3.93
CA THR A 47 7.86 -13.43 2.94
C THR A 47 9.25 -13.73 2.40
N ASN A 48 10.29 -13.03 2.87
CA ASN A 48 11.66 -13.12 2.34
C ASN A 48 11.75 -12.88 0.81
N ALA A 49 10.84 -12.05 0.28
CA ALA A 49 10.83 -11.69 -1.14
C ALA A 49 12.01 -10.78 -1.53
N ILE A 50 12.76 -10.25 -0.56
CA ILE A 50 13.89 -9.36 -0.78
C ILE A 50 15.16 -10.09 -0.43
N THR A 51 16.06 -10.20 -1.40
CA THR A 51 17.32 -10.91 -1.25
C THR A 51 18.49 -10.04 -1.69
N PRO A 52 19.67 -10.19 -1.08
CA PRO A 52 20.89 -9.57 -1.57
C PRO A 52 21.26 -10.15 -2.94
N ALA A 53 21.69 -9.27 -3.86
CA ALA A 53 22.15 -9.64 -5.19
C ALA A 53 23.46 -8.90 -5.51
N GLY A 54 24.54 -9.29 -4.87
CA GLY A 54 25.84 -8.60 -4.99
C GLY A 54 25.82 -7.24 -4.31
N ASP A 55 25.95 -6.19 -5.08
CA ASP A 55 25.98 -4.79 -4.66
C ASP A 55 24.59 -4.13 -4.52
N HIS A 56 23.51 -4.85 -4.78
CA HIS A 56 22.15 -4.39 -4.67
C HIS A 56 21.23 -5.44 -4.05
N VAL A 57 19.95 -5.07 -3.85
CA VAL A 57 18.91 -6.01 -3.44
C VAL A 57 17.97 -6.25 -4.61
N THR A 58 17.43 -7.46 -4.68
CA THR A 58 16.35 -7.81 -5.62
C THR A 58 15.06 -8.08 -4.88
N ILE A 59 13.94 -7.77 -5.52
CA ILE A 59 12.60 -8.02 -4.99
C ILE A 59 11.88 -8.98 -5.94
N ASP A 60 11.60 -10.19 -5.47
CA ASP A 60 10.81 -11.15 -6.23
C ASP A 60 9.32 -10.80 -6.13
N ALA A 61 8.74 -10.38 -7.25
CA ALA A 61 7.33 -10.00 -7.33
C ALA A 61 6.39 -11.19 -7.06
N ASN A 62 6.81 -12.43 -7.36
CA ASN A 62 6.00 -13.62 -7.15
C ASN A 62 5.87 -14.00 -5.67
N ILE A 63 6.92 -13.75 -4.90
CA ILE A 63 6.95 -14.02 -3.46
C ILE A 63 6.39 -12.82 -2.67
N CYS A 64 6.50 -11.61 -3.21
CA CYS A 64 6.09 -10.37 -2.54
C CYS A 64 4.59 -10.38 -2.18
N ALA A 65 4.25 -10.21 -0.90
CA ALA A 65 2.87 -10.12 -0.42
C ALA A 65 2.24 -8.72 -0.57
N GLY A 66 2.98 -7.72 -1.02
CA GLY A 66 2.47 -6.35 -1.18
C GLY A 66 2.20 -5.60 0.12
N CYS A 67 2.82 -5.99 1.24
CA CYS A 67 2.57 -5.38 2.56
C CYS A 67 3.11 -3.95 2.71
N GLY A 68 4.03 -3.50 1.85
CA GLY A 68 4.57 -2.13 1.85
C GLY A 68 5.60 -1.81 2.94
N GLN A 69 5.94 -2.74 3.83
CA GLN A 69 6.89 -2.48 4.92
C GLN A 69 8.26 -2.03 4.43
N CYS A 70 8.75 -2.61 3.33
CA CYS A 70 10.02 -2.22 2.74
C CYS A 70 9.99 -0.79 2.18
N ALA A 71 8.87 -0.36 1.60
CA ALA A 71 8.71 1.00 1.09
C ALA A 71 8.67 2.02 2.23
N SER A 72 7.93 1.74 3.31
CA SER A 72 7.83 2.63 4.46
C SER A 72 9.16 2.76 5.24
N ALA A 73 9.98 1.70 5.26
CA ALA A 73 11.24 1.68 5.98
C ALA A 73 12.44 2.17 5.15
N CYS A 74 12.29 2.36 3.83
CA CYS A 74 13.38 2.74 2.96
C CYS A 74 13.75 4.23 3.15
N PRO A 75 14.94 4.55 3.67
CA PRO A 75 15.30 5.94 3.96
C PRO A 75 15.62 6.76 2.70
N THR A 76 15.89 6.10 1.59
CA THR A 76 16.24 6.74 0.32
C THR A 76 15.10 6.76 -0.70
N GLY A 77 13.97 6.11 -0.39
CA GLY A 77 12.87 5.96 -1.34
C GLY A 77 13.15 4.99 -2.49
N ALA A 78 14.25 4.22 -2.44
CA ALA A 78 14.59 3.22 -3.45
C ALA A 78 13.52 2.16 -3.61
N ALA A 79 12.87 1.75 -2.52
CA ALA A 79 11.67 0.93 -2.55
C ALA A 79 10.45 1.83 -2.37
N SER A 80 9.54 1.85 -3.32
CA SER A 80 8.30 2.63 -3.29
C SER A 80 7.10 1.74 -3.58
N TYR A 81 5.92 2.14 -3.11
CA TYR A 81 4.69 1.38 -3.36
C TYR A 81 4.13 1.72 -4.74
N ALA A 82 3.97 0.71 -5.60
CA ALA A 82 3.58 0.91 -6.98
C ALA A 82 2.07 0.76 -7.22
N LEU A 83 1.34 0.08 -6.32
CA LEU A 83 -0.07 -0.22 -6.56
C LEU A 83 -0.93 -0.15 -5.28
N PRO A 84 -1.73 0.93 -5.09
CA PRO A 84 -1.76 2.13 -5.92
C PRO A 84 -0.49 2.97 -5.77
N PRO A 85 -0.09 3.73 -6.78
CA PRO A 85 1.06 4.61 -6.68
C PRO A 85 0.79 5.72 -5.65
N GLU A 86 1.83 6.12 -4.93
CA GLU A 86 1.75 7.08 -3.83
C GLU A 86 1.11 8.41 -4.26
N ASP A 87 1.45 8.91 -5.43
CA ASP A 87 0.92 10.16 -5.98
C ASP A 87 -0.60 10.10 -6.24
N ALA A 88 -1.14 8.93 -6.59
CA ALA A 88 -2.59 8.75 -6.78
C ALA A 88 -3.34 8.87 -5.46
N LEU A 89 -2.79 8.31 -4.37
CA LEU A 89 -3.36 8.44 -3.03
C LEU A 89 -3.33 9.91 -2.58
N MET A 90 -2.21 10.59 -2.77
CA MET A 90 -2.05 12.00 -2.39
C MET A 90 -2.95 12.93 -3.21
N ARG A 91 -3.11 12.69 -4.53
CA ARG A 91 -4.07 13.45 -5.36
C ARG A 91 -5.50 13.27 -4.87
N ARG A 92 -5.90 12.03 -4.52
CA ARG A 92 -7.23 11.74 -3.99
C ARG A 92 -7.48 12.45 -2.66
N LEU A 93 -6.52 12.38 -1.74
CA LEU A 93 -6.61 13.06 -0.45
C LEU A 93 -6.74 14.57 -0.63
N ARG A 94 -5.93 15.17 -1.49
CA ARG A 94 -5.99 16.61 -1.81
C ARG A 94 -7.35 17.00 -2.38
N ALA A 95 -7.89 16.23 -3.33
CA ALA A 95 -9.21 16.51 -3.91
C ALA A 95 -10.32 16.45 -2.85
N MET A 96 -10.27 15.48 -1.94
CA MET A 96 -11.22 15.37 -0.83
C MET A 96 -11.13 16.56 0.12
N LEU A 97 -9.93 17.03 0.46
CA LEU A 97 -9.74 18.19 1.34
C LEU A 97 -10.18 19.51 0.70
N ILE A 98 -9.97 19.66 -0.62
CA ILE A 98 -10.46 20.83 -1.37
C ILE A 98 -11.98 20.83 -1.36
N ALA A 99 -12.63 19.73 -1.75
CA ALA A 99 -14.09 19.62 -1.75
C ALA A 99 -14.70 19.87 -0.36
N TYR A 100 -14.05 19.39 0.70
CA TYR A 100 -14.46 19.64 2.08
C TYR A 100 -14.43 21.14 2.42
N ARG A 101 -13.37 21.85 2.03
CA ARG A 101 -13.26 23.30 2.25
C ARG A 101 -14.26 24.11 1.43
N GLU A 102 -14.47 23.73 0.18
CA GLU A 102 -15.47 24.34 -0.71
C GLU A 102 -16.90 24.17 -0.16
N ALA A 103 -17.16 23.06 0.55
CA ALA A 103 -18.41 22.81 1.25
C ALA A 103 -18.54 23.57 2.60
N GLY A 104 -17.58 24.45 2.95
CA GLY A 104 -17.61 25.25 4.18
C GLY A 104 -16.97 24.58 5.40
N GLY A 105 -16.24 23.49 5.22
CA GLY A 105 -15.53 22.84 6.32
C GLY A 105 -14.30 23.62 6.77
N GLU A 106 -14.18 23.92 8.06
CA GLU A 106 -13.06 24.70 8.61
C GLU A 106 -11.92 23.83 9.11
N GLN A 107 -12.23 22.75 9.83
CA GLN A 107 -11.23 21.83 10.41
C GLN A 107 -11.43 20.43 9.86
N ALA A 108 -10.46 19.96 9.06
CA ALA A 108 -10.50 18.63 8.48
C ALA A 108 -9.76 17.63 9.38
N ILE A 109 -10.44 16.57 9.80
CA ILE A 109 -9.80 15.41 10.44
C ILE A 109 -9.81 14.28 9.43
N VAL A 110 -8.62 13.80 9.05
CA VAL A 110 -8.48 12.69 8.12
C VAL A 110 -8.43 11.38 8.89
N LEU A 111 -9.44 10.53 8.69
CA LEU A 111 -9.50 9.20 9.27
C LEU A 111 -9.12 8.15 8.21
N VAL A 112 -8.06 7.41 8.47
CA VAL A 112 -7.59 6.32 7.63
C VAL A 112 -8.06 5.00 8.25
N HIS A 113 -8.85 4.24 7.52
CA HIS A 113 -9.45 3.01 8.05
C HIS A 113 -9.54 1.90 7.01
N ASP A 114 -9.66 0.67 7.46
CA ASP A 114 -9.96 -0.49 6.62
C ASP A 114 -11.47 -0.61 6.33
N VAL A 115 -11.82 -1.50 5.42
CA VAL A 115 -13.23 -1.70 5.01
C VAL A 115 -13.99 -2.61 5.95
N SER A 116 -13.30 -3.56 6.60
CA SER A 116 -13.95 -4.63 7.36
C SER A 116 -14.28 -4.23 8.79
N HIS A 117 -13.37 -3.51 9.45
CA HIS A 117 -13.52 -3.13 10.86
C HIS A 117 -13.70 -1.63 11.06
N GLY A 118 -12.87 -0.83 10.41
CA GLY A 118 -12.90 0.62 10.57
C GLY A 118 -14.15 1.27 9.98
N ALA A 119 -14.65 0.81 8.82
CA ALA A 119 -15.81 1.42 8.20
C ALA A 119 -17.07 1.36 9.08
N PRO A 120 -17.46 0.23 9.69
CA PRO A 120 -18.61 0.20 10.60
C PRO A 120 -18.45 1.11 11.83
N LEU A 121 -17.22 1.24 12.35
CA LEU A 121 -16.95 2.12 13.48
C LEU A 121 -17.11 3.60 13.12
N ILE A 122 -16.65 3.99 11.92
CA ILE A 122 -16.81 5.35 11.43
C ILE A 122 -18.27 5.67 11.12
N ASP A 123 -19.01 4.73 10.52
CA ASP A 123 -20.45 4.88 10.29
C ASP A 123 -21.22 5.03 11.61
N ALA A 124 -20.82 4.29 12.66
CA ALA A 124 -21.38 4.45 13.99
C ALA A 124 -21.02 5.82 14.60
N LEU A 125 -19.75 6.23 14.49
CA LEU A 125 -19.29 7.53 14.97
C LEU A 125 -20.04 8.70 14.30
N ALA A 126 -20.29 8.60 12.99
CA ALA A 126 -21.05 9.60 12.25
C ALA A 126 -22.52 9.71 12.69
N ARG A 127 -23.12 8.61 13.19
CA ARG A 127 -24.52 8.60 13.68
C ARG A 127 -24.65 9.09 15.11
N PHE A 128 -23.66 8.87 15.96
CA PHE A 128 -23.70 9.15 17.38
C PHE A 128 -22.76 10.25 17.83
N GLY A 129 -21.92 10.76 16.93
CA GLY A 129 -20.97 11.84 17.22
C GLY A 129 -21.65 13.21 17.15
N ASP A 130 -21.31 14.08 18.09
CA ASP A 130 -21.81 15.46 18.17
C ASP A 130 -21.23 16.34 17.04
N GLY A 131 -21.64 16.09 15.79
CA GLY A 131 -21.33 16.97 14.66
C GLY A 131 -19.86 17.06 14.26
N CYS A 132 -19.04 16.07 14.61
CA CYS A 132 -17.65 16.02 14.16
C CYS A 132 -17.59 15.95 12.62
N GLN A 133 -17.10 17.03 12.01
CA GLN A 133 -16.89 17.10 10.57
C GLN A 133 -15.61 16.35 10.19
N HIS A 134 -15.75 15.13 9.70
CA HIS A 134 -14.60 14.28 9.33
C HIS A 134 -14.50 14.11 7.82
N VAL A 135 -13.28 14.21 7.30
CA VAL A 135 -12.96 13.73 5.96
C VAL A 135 -12.53 12.28 6.07
N CYS A 136 -13.33 11.37 5.58
CA CYS A 136 -13.09 9.94 5.69
C CYS A 136 -12.35 9.42 4.46
N CYS A 137 -11.10 8.99 4.61
CA CYS A 137 -10.32 8.36 3.56
C CYS A 137 -10.40 6.84 3.68
N ARG A 138 -11.20 6.23 2.80
CA ARG A 138 -11.36 4.78 2.75
C ARG A 138 -10.19 4.14 1.99
N LEU A 139 -9.32 3.44 2.69
CA LEU A 139 -8.35 2.54 2.06
C LEU A 139 -9.09 1.26 1.61
N ARG A 140 -9.28 1.10 0.29
CA ARG A 140 -9.67 -0.20 -0.23
C ARG A 140 -8.47 -1.13 -0.12
N SER A 141 -8.55 -2.12 0.76
CA SER A 141 -7.71 -3.30 0.68
C SER A 141 -7.95 -3.96 -0.68
N MET A 142 -6.93 -4.02 -1.52
CA MET A 142 -6.97 -4.89 -2.68
C MET A 142 -6.89 -6.33 -2.15
N ARG A 143 -7.97 -7.08 -2.31
CA ARG A 143 -7.96 -8.54 -2.17
C ARG A 143 -7.43 -9.14 -3.46
#